data_b217e4a9b4b013d8598e91d691167c86
#
_entry.id   b217e4a9b4b013d8598e91d691167c86
#
_cell.length_a   1.000
_cell.length_b   1.000
_cell.length_c   1.000
_cell.angle_alpha   90.00
_cell.angle_beta   90.00
_cell.angle_gamma   90.00
#
_symmetry.space_group_name_H-M   'P 1'
#
loop_
_entity.id
_entity.type
_entity.pdbx_description
1 polymer ?
#
loop_
_entity_poly.entity_id
_entity_poly.type
_entity_poly.pdbx_seq_one_letter_code
_entity_poly.pdbx_strand_id
1 'polypeptide(L)'
;MMQTASCGTAGRKRMYRLGFDIGGTHIACGIINDETFEIVGKDACAFFRGQSAEKTAQCMAELAKNTAARCGTDFQQIETVGVCIPGSIDAQNGTVVNAYNLGFHNVPFRQIVKETFNKPAAMLNDADAAALAEHRLGVLRGTRNSLLVTLGTGFGGGIILNGEIFCGGRGFGVELGHIQMDMHGEKCTCGRRGCIETLCAASRLTRDALRLAEKKKQAGDKLGETLHDAGTLIAAARAGDIECTEAWNRYLDDLSNALVSLINILDPEIIAVGGGVSGAGDFLIVPLNERVAKGS
;
A
#
# COMPACT_ATOMS: atom_id res chain seq x y z
N MET A 1 16.95 57.80 -24.54
CA MET A 1 16.63 57.22 -23.20
C MET A 1 15.64 56.13 -23.36
N MET A 2 16.10 54.88 -23.40
CA MET A 2 15.21 53.68 -23.41
C MET A 2 15.08 53.20 -21.97
N GLN A 3 13.89 53.30 -21.42
CA GLN A 3 13.55 52.67 -20.14
C GLN A 3 13.24 51.19 -20.36
N THR A 4 14.06 50.31 -19.82
CA THR A 4 13.81 48.89 -19.73
C THR A 4 12.82 48.64 -18.61
N ALA A 5 11.58 48.25 -18.96
CA ALA A 5 10.61 47.78 -17.98
C ALA A 5 11.05 46.38 -17.48
N SER A 6 11.46 46.33 -16.23
CA SER A 6 11.66 45.08 -15.51
C SER A 6 10.28 44.46 -15.28
N CYS A 7 9.95 43.39 -16.02
CA CYS A 7 8.83 42.54 -15.75
C CYS A 7 9.15 41.80 -14.45
N GLY A 8 8.61 42.29 -13.33
CA GLY A 8 8.65 41.58 -12.06
C GLY A 8 7.83 40.32 -12.19
N THR A 9 8.50 39.18 -12.19
CA THR A 9 7.87 37.88 -11.98
C THR A 9 7.27 37.90 -10.57
N ALA A 10 5.99 38.22 -10.47
CA ALA A 10 5.22 37.99 -9.26
C ALA A 10 5.40 36.48 -8.94
N GLY A 11 6.15 36.19 -7.88
CA GLY A 11 6.43 34.81 -7.48
C GLY A 11 5.13 34.06 -7.31
N ARG A 12 4.89 33.04 -8.14
CA ARG A 12 3.77 32.12 -7.94
C ARG A 12 3.85 31.64 -6.50
N LYS A 13 2.77 31.85 -5.73
CA LYS A 13 2.66 31.38 -4.36
C LYS A 13 2.80 29.86 -4.40
N ARG A 14 3.84 29.31 -3.76
CA ARG A 14 4.04 27.87 -3.69
C ARG A 14 2.82 27.24 -3.02
N MET A 15 2.29 26.23 -3.65
CA MET A 15 1.13 25.48 -3.16
C MET A 15 1.56 24.09 -2.73
N TYR A 16 0.93 23.57 -1.70
CA TYR A 16 1.27 22.27 -1.11
C TYR A 16 0.03 21.40 -0.96
N ARG A 17 0.25 20.12 -0.95
CA ARG A 17 -0.74 19.11 -0.59
C ARG A 17 -0.28 18.38 0.66
N LEU A 18 -1.24 17.96 1.45
CA LEU A 18 -1.00 17.19 2.65
C LEU A 18 -1.53 15.77 2.44
N GLY A 19 -0.68 14.77 2.64
CA GLY A 19 -1.05 13.36 2.60
C GLY A 19 -0.92 12.74 3.97
N PHE A 20 -1.87 11.88 4.32
CA PHE A 20 -1.82 11.03 5.52
C PHE A 20 -1.93 9.56 5.15
N ASP A 21 -1.18 8.74 5.88
CA ASP A 21 -1.32 7.29 5.93
C ASP A 21 -1.66 6.90 7.36
N ILE A 22 -2.86 6.32 7.56
CA ILE A 22 -3.37 5.93 8.87
C ILE A 22 -3.26 4.41 9.01
N GLY A 23 -2.24 3.95 9.71
CA GLY A 23 -2.08 2.54 10.07
C GLY A 23 -2.70 2.18 11.41
N GLY A 24 -2.68 0.90 11.75
CA GLY A 24 -3.23 0.41 13.02
C GLY A 24 -2.45 0.85 14.28
N THR A 25 -1.25 1.39 14.14
CA THR A 25 -0.35 1.76 15.23
C THR A 25 0.23 3.16 15.11
N HIS A 26 0.14 3.79 13.96
CA HIS A 26 0.71 5.12 13.69
C HIS A 26 -0.08 5.85 12.62
N ILE A 27 0.05 7.18 12.64
CA ILE A 27 -0.40 8.08 11.58
C ILE A 27 0.86 8.74 11.04
N ALA A 28 1.12 8.57 9.74
CA ALA A 28 2.18 9.30 9.06
C ALA A 28 1.59 10.45 8.24
N CYS A 29 2.33 11.56 8.11
CA CYS A 29 1.98 12.65 7.22
C CYS A 29 3.15 13.05 6.33
N GLY A 30 2.81 13.55 5.13
CA GLY A 30 3.74 14.15 4.18
C GLY A 30 3.19 15.46 3.63
N ILE A 31 4.02 16.48 3.57
CA ILE A 31 3.72 17.75 2.88
C ILE A 31 4.42 17.70 1.54
N ILE A 32 3.65 17.80 0.46
CA ILE A 32 4.10 17.62 -0.92
C ILE A 32 3.99 18.96 -1.65
N ASN A 33 5.05 19.37 -2.33
CA ASN A 33 5.00 20.51 -3.24
C ASN A 33 4.16 20.13 -4.46
N ASP A 34 3.14 20.92 -4.80
CA ASP A 34 2.17 20.61 -5.86
C ASP A 34 2.74 20.69 -7.27
N GLU A 35 3.86 21.40 -7.47
CA GLU A 35 4.52 21.54 -8.78
C GLU A 35 5.60 20.47 -9.00
N THR A 36 6.43 20.20 -7.98
CA THR A 36 7.58 19.28 -8.10
C THR A 36 7.26 17.87 -7.64
N PHE A 37 6.16 17.68 -6.91
CA PHE A 37 5.79 16.45 -6.21
C PHE A 37 6.80 15.96 -5.17
N GLU A 38 7.75 16.82 -4.79
CA GLU A 38 8.71 16.52 -3.73
C GLU A 38 8.06 16.59 -2.35
N ILE A 39 8.42 15.63 -1.50
CA ILE A 39 8.03 15.65 -0.09
C ILE A 39 8.94 16.63 0.63
N VAL A 40 8.43 17.79 0.99
CA VAL A 40 9.18 18.85 1.68
C VAL A 40 9.20 18.70 3.19
N GLY A 41 8.25 17.94 3.74
CA GLY A 41 8.20 17.61 5.17
C GLY A 41 7.48 16.31 5.39
N LYS A 42 7.96 15.50 6.34
CA LYS A 42 7.31 14.25 6.77
C LYS A 42 7.47 14.06 8.26
N ASP A 43 6.47 13.42 8.86
CA ASP A 43 6.45 13.07 10.27
C ASP A 43 5.46 11.95 10.55
N ALA A 44 5.50 11.40 11.76
CA ALA A 44 4.54 10.41 12.21
C ALA A 44 4.27 10.53 13.70
N CYS A 45 3.08 10.11 14.13
CA CYS A 45 2.72 9.96 15.53
C CYS A 45 2.06 8.60 15.80
N ALA A 46 2.01 8.21 17.07
CA ALA A 46 1.33 6.98 17.48
C ALA A 46 -0.19 7.11 17.25
N PHE A 47 -0.80 6.02 16.80
CA PHE A 47 -2.24 5.84 16.74
C PHE A 47 -2.67 4.81 17.78
N PHE A 48 -3.76 5.10 18.46
CA PHE A 48 -4.35 4.19 19.45
C PHE A 48 -5.70 3.70 18.97
N ARG A 49 -5.80 2.41 18.72
CA ARG A 49 -7.05 1.77 18.30
C ARG A 49 -8.18 2.10 19.25
N GLY A 50 -9.35 2.45 18.71
CA GLY A 50 -10.55 2.76 19.48
C GLY A 50 -10.68 4.24 19.89
N GLN A 51 -9.74 5.11 19.50
CA GLN A 51 -10.00 6.55 19.61
C GLN A 51 -11.05 6.99 18.59
N SER A 52 -11.81 8.06 18.91
CA SER A 52 -12.85 8.55 18.00
C SER A 52 -12.25 9.12 16.72
N ALA A 53 -13.08 9.18 15.67
CA ALA A 53 -12.67 9.72 14.37
C ALA A 53 -12.29 11.22 14.48
N GLU A 54 -13.02 11.99 15.29
CA GLU A 54 -12.75 13.41 15.55
C GLU A 54 -11.40 13.60 16.23
N LYS A 55 -11.11 12.76 17.25
CA LYS A 55 -9.81 12.80 17.93
C LYS A 55 -8.68 12.41 16.99
N THR A 56 -8.91 11.44 16.11
CA THR A 56 -7.94 11.05 15.07
C THR A 56 -7.67 12.23 14.14
N ALA A 57 -8.70 12.92 13.63
CA ALA A 57 -8.54 14.08 12.76
C ALA A 57 -7.84 15.26 13.49
N GLN A 58 -8.10 15.46 14.78
CA GLN A 58 -7.39 16.46 15.58
C GLN A 58 -5.89 16.12 15.71
N CYS A 59 -5.54 14.87 16.01
CA CYS A 59 -4.13 14.43 16.04
C CYS A 59 -3.45 14.62 14.68
N MET A 60 -4.15 14.33 13.59
CA MET A 60 -3.66 14.60 12.23
C MET A 60 -3.38 16.08 12.01
N ALA A 61 -4.28 16.97 12.46
CA ALA A 61 -4.12 18.41 12.30
C ALA A 61 -2.93 18.96 13.13
N GLU A 62 -2.73 18.47 14.34
CA GLU A 62 -1.57 18.82 15.17
C GLU A 62 -0.27 18.33 14.53
N LEU A 63 -0.23 17.07 14.07
CA LEU A 63 0.91 16.50 13.36
C LEU A 63 1.28 17.33 12.14
N ALA A 64 0.30 17.68 11.31
CA ALA A 64 0.50 18.49 10.10
C ALA A 64 1.03 19.89 10.40
N LYS A 65 0.49 20.59 11.41
CA LYS A 65 0.96 21.92 11.83
C LYS A 65 2.40 21.86 12.31
N ASN A 66 2.76 20.88 13.13
CA ASN A 66 4.11 20.67 13.62
C ASN A 66 5.08 20.36 12.47
N THR A 67 4.67 19.53 11.52
CA THR A 67 5.48 19.21 10.34
C THR A 67 5.69 20.44 9.46
N ALA A 68 4.64 21.21 9.20
CA ALA A 68 4.71 22.45 8.42
C ALA A 68 5.68 23.49 9.08
N ALA A 69 5.56 23.67 10.38
CA ALA A 69 6.45 24.55 11.12
C ALA A 69 7.94 24.13 11.02
N ARG A 70 8.22 22.82 11.12
CA ARG A 70 9.61 22.31 11.03
C ARG A 70 10.23 22.44 9.64
N CYS A 71 9.44 22.30 8.58
CA CYS A 71 9.95 22.45 7.21
C CYS A 71 9.81 23.88 6.65
N GLY A 72 9.36 24.84 7.46
CA GLY A 72 9.21 26.24 7.06
C GLY A 72 8.08 26.49 6.05
N THR A 73 7.08 25.59 6.00
CA THR A 73 5.91 25.73 5.13
C THR A 73 4.79 26.44 5.89
N ASP A 74 4.21 27.47 5.28
CA ASP A 74 2.99 28.08 5.81
C ASP A 74 1.81 27.13 5.62
N PHE A 75 1.17 26.74 6.72
CA PHE A 75 0.02 25.83 6.71
C PHE A 75 -1.14 26.37 5.86
N GLN A 76 -1.25 27.68 5.68
CA GLN A 76 -2.26 28.32 4.81
C GLN A 76 -2.02 28.03 3.32
N GLN A 77 -0.79 27.66 2.92
CA GLN A 77 -0.44 27.29 1.55
C GLN A 77 -0.77 25.83 1.22
N ILE A 78 -1.26 25.04 2.18
CA ILE A 78 -1.77 23.71 1.94
C ILE A 78 -3.16 23.84 1.35
N GLU A 79 -3.38 23.30 0.15
CA GLU A 79 -4.63 23.42 -0.61
C GLU A 79 -5.60 22.28 -0.31
N THR A 80 -5.09 21.06 -0.19
CA THR A 80 -5.92 19.86 -0.07
C THR A 80 -5.31 18.86 0.91
N VAL A 81 -6.15 17.99 1.46
CA VAL A 81 -5.78 16.89 2.33
C VAL A 81 -6.19 15.57 1.70
N GLY A 82 -5.21 14.68 1.48
CA GLY A 82 -5.43 13.29 1.08
C GLY A 82 -5.25 12.36 2.26
N VAL A 83 -6.10 11.35 2.39
CA VAL A 83 -6.02 10.38 3.48
C VAL A 83 -6.07 8.97 2.92
N CYS A 84 -5.07 8.16 3.26
CA CYS A 84 -5.03 6.74 3.02
C CYS A 84 -5.47 6.01 4.28
N ILE A 85 -6.41 5.08 4.14
CA ILE A 85 -7.01 4.35 5.26
C ILE A 85 -7.12 2.87 4.88
N PRO A 86 -6.72 1.92 5.74
CA PRO A 86 -6.93 0.50 5.49
C PRO A 86 -8.40 0.13 5.61
N GLY A 87 -8.82 -0.88 4.85
CA GLY A 87 -10.18 -1.43 4.90
C GLY A 87 -11.10 -0.92 3.80
N SER A 88 -12.40 -1.16 3.96
CA SER A 88 -13.40 -0.84 2.96
C SER A 88 -13.86 0.62 3.07
N ILE A 89 -13.74 1.38 1.98
CA ILE A 89 -14.04 2.80 1.91
C ILE A 89 -15.08 3.04 0.82
N ASP A 90 -16.13 3.76 1.13
CA ASP A 90 -17.00 4.41 0.16
C ASP A 90 -16.35 5.74 -0.26
N ALA A 91 -15.55 5.69 -1.32
CA ALA A 91 -14.80 6.85 -1.80
C ALA A 91 -15.73 7.96 -2.32
N GLN A 92 -16.91 7.64 -2.83
CA GLN A 92 -17.89 8.62 -3.35
C GLN A 92 -18.47 9.46 -2.21
N ASN A 93 -18.91 8.79 -1.14
CA ASN A 93 -19.51 9.46 0.02
C ASN A 93 -18.47 9.88 1.07
N GLY A 94 -17.25 9.35 0.99
CA GLY A 94 -16.18 9.66 1.95
C GLY A 94 -16.39 9.00 3.31
N THR A 95 -16.97 7.81 3.30
CA THR A 95 -17.29 7.04 4.50
C THR A 95 -16.35 5.84 4.64
N VAL A 96 -15.74 5.66 5.80
CA VAL A 96 -15.06 4.42 6.16
C VAL A 96 -16.13 3.42 6.55
N VAL A 97 -16.39 2.44 5.68
CA VAL A 97 -17.41 1.41 5.93
C VAL A 97 -16.93 0.48 7.04
N ASN A 98 -15.72 -0.04 6.90
CA ASN A 98 -15.07 -0.84 7.92
C ASN A 98 -13.54 -0.67 7.87
N ALA A 99 -12.93 -0.29 8.98
CA ALA A 99 -11.49 -0.31 9.20
C ALA A 99 -11.22 -0.96 10.57
N TYR A 100 -11.17 -2.29 10.60
CA TYR A 100 -11.05 -3.05 11.85
C TYR A 100 -9.82 -2.68 12.68
N ASN A 101 -8.71 -2.37 12.02
CA ASN A 101 -7.47 -1.97 12.67
C ASN A 101 -7.59 -0.61 13.39
N LEU A 102 -8.51 0.24 12.95
CA LEU A 102 -8.76 1.55 13.53
C LEU A 102 -9.95 1.54 14.50
N GLY A 103 -10.83 0.55 14.38
CA GLY A 103 -12.09 0.50 15.11
C GLY A 103 -13.17 1.40 14.49
N PHE A 104 -13.02 1.76 13.20
CA PHE A 104 -14.00 2.59 12.49
C PHE A 104 -15.04 1.73 11.81
N HIS A 105 -16.31 2.12 11.97
CA HIS A 105 -17.46 1.49 11.34
C HIS A 105 -18.50 2.54 10.94
N ASN A 106 -18.81 2.63 9.66
CA ASN A 106 -19.73 3.63 9.06
C ASN A 106 -19.38 5.07 9.49
N VAL A 107 -18.09 5.45 9.45
CA VAL A 107 -17.62 6.77 9.87
C VAL A 107 -17.51 7.70 8.66
N PRO A 108 -18.18 8.89 8.64
CA PRO A 108 -18.07 9.88 7.56
C PRO A 108 -16.74 10.65 7.67
N PHE A 109 -15.63 9.93 7.57
CA PHE A 109 -14.30 10.42 7.96
C PHE A 109 -13.82 11.56 7.07
N ARG A 110 -14.14 11.54 5.75
CA ARG A 110 -13.80 12.66 4.85
C ARG A 110 -14.42 13.98 5.30
N GLN A 111 -15.67 13.95 5.76
CA GLN A 111 -16.34 15.15 6.26
C GLN A 111 -15.68 15.66 7.54
N ILE A 112 -15.36 14.78 8.48
CA ILE A 112 -14.63 15.11 9.73
C ILE A 112 -13.27 15.75 9.41
N VAL A 113 -12.51 15.17 8.48
CA VAL A 113 -11.22 15.74 8.03
C VAL A 113 -11.42 17.11 7.39
N LYS A 114 -12.40 17.24 6.49
CA LYS A 114 -12.72 18.52 5.83
C LYS A 114 -13.03 19.61 6.83
N GLU A 115 -13.83 19.33 7.85
CA GLU A 115 -14.18 20.29 8.91
C GLU A 115 -12.99 20.62 9.79
N THR A 116 -12.21 19.61 10.22
CA THR A 116 -11.04 19.79 11.09
C THR A 116 -9.95 20.65 10.44
N PHE A 117 -9.69 20.45 9.15
CA PHE A 117 -8.67 21.17 8.41
C PHE A 117 -9.16 22.45 7.74
N ASN A 118 -10.48 22.62 7.61
CA ASN A 118 -11.13 23.67 6.79
C ASN A 118 -10.56 23.70 5.37
N LYS A 119 -10.39 22.52 4.76
CA LYS A 119 -9.81 22.32 3.42
C LYS A 119 -10.51 21.18 2.69
N PRO A 120 -10.52 21.18 1.34
CA PRO A 120 -10.95 20.01 0.58
C PRO A 120 -10.21 18.75 1.00
N ALA A 121 -10.93 17.65 1.13
CA ALA A 121 -10.36 16.35 1.51
C ALA A 121 -10.75 15.25 0.53
N ALA A 122 -9.78 14.38 0.22
CA ALA A 122 -9.96 13.14 -0.53
C ALA A 122 -9.55 11.95 0.34
N MET A 123 -10.12 10.77 0.06
CA MET A 123 -9.84 9.57 0.82
C MET A 123 -9.81 8.36 -0.11
N LEU A 124 -8.82 7.49 0.06
CA LEU A 124 -8.67 6.23 -0.66
C LEU A 124 -8.26 5.11 0.30
N ASN A 125 -8.48 3.87 -0.12
CA ASN A 125 -7.83 2.73 0.48
C ASN A 125 -6.30 2.86 0.30
N ASP A 126 -5.52 2.26 1.20
CA ASP A 126 -4.05 2.32 1.20
C ASP A 126 -3.44 1.72 -0.08
N ALA A 127 -3.95 0.58 -0.56
CA ALA A 127 -3.48 -0.05 -1.78
C ALA A 127 -3.87 0.75 -3.05
N ASP A 128 -5.08 1.30 -3.10
CA ASP A 128 -5.53 2.18 -4.18
C ASP A 128 -4.68 3.46 -4.24
N ALA A 129 -4.37 4.04 -3.07
CA ALA A 129 -3.53 5.23 -3.00
C ALA A 129 -2.10 4.94 -3.46
N ALA A 130 -1.54 3.79 -3.10
CA ALA A 130 -0.23 3.35 -3.57
C ALA A 130 -0.22 3.15 -5.10
N ALA A 131 -1.25 2.51 -5.67
CA ALA A 131 -1.38 2.34 -7.11
C ALA A 131 -1.49 3.68 -7.85
N LEU A 132 -2.27 4.62 -7.30
CA LEU A 132 -2.37 5.97 -7.86
C LEU A 132 -1.03 6.72 -7.81
N ALA A 133 -0.27 6.58 -6.73
CA ALA A 133 1.06 7.17 -6.59
C ALA A 133 2.04 6.61 -7.64
N GLU A 134 2.08 5.29 -7.80
CA GLU A 134 2.89 4.62 -8.83
C GLU A 134 2.48 5.02 -10.25
N HIS A 135 1.19 5.20 -10.50
CA HIS A 135 0.69 5.65 -11.80
C HIS A 135 1.02 7.12 -12.09
N ARG A 136 1.02 7.99 -11.08
CA ARG A 136 1.33 9.41 -11.26
C ARG A 136 2.83 9.70 -11.29
N LEU A 137 3.62 9.03 -10.48
CA LEU A 137 5.02 9.39 -10.19
C LEU A 137 6.02 8.23 -10.33
N GLY A 138 5.54 6.98 -10.30
CA GLY A 138 6.38 5.79 -10.23
C GLY A 138 6.42 4.97 -11.52
N VAL A 139 6.55 3.65 -11.36
CA VAL A 139 6.80 2.69 -12.45
C VAL A 139 5.59 2.46 -13.35
N LEU A 140 4.37 2.81 -12.92
CA LEU A 140 3.15 2.71 -13.71
C LEU A 140 2.86 3.98 -14.53
N ARG A 141 3.76 4.97 -14.50
CA ARG A 141 3.55 6.24 -15.21
C ARG A 141 3.43 6.05 -16.71
N GLY A 142 2.39 6.65 -17.29
CA GLY A 142 2.13 6.62 -18.73
C GLY A 142 1.30 5.43 -19.21
N THR A 143 0.99 4.47 -18.34
CA THR A 143 0.09 3.36 -18.68
C THR A 143 -1.37 3.80 -18.64
N ARG A 144 -2.21 3.16 -19.44
CA ARG A 144 -3.67 3.33 -19.37
C ARG A 144 -4.32 2.26 -18.49
N ASN A 145 -3.82 1.04 -18.59
CA ASN A 145 -4.32 -0.11 -17.82
C ASN A 145 -3.14 -0.76 -17.13
N SER A 146 -3.12 -0.73 -15.82
CA SER A 146 -2.02 -1.28 -15.03
C SER A 146 -2.49 -1.71 -13.65
N LEU A 147 -1.65 -2.48 -12.99
CA LEU A 147 -1.97 -3.08 -11.70
C LEU A 147 -0.77 -2.88 -10.76
N LEU A 148 -1.03 -2.44 -9.55
CA LEU A 148 -0.11 -2.61 -8.44
C LEU A 148 -0.59 -3.76 -7.57
N VAL A 149 0.30 -4.69 -7.23
CA VAL A 149 0.08 -5.67 -6.15
C VAL A 149 1.03 -5.36 -5.00
N THR A 150 0.55 -5.42 -3.78
CA THR A 150 1.35 -5.18 -2.56
C THR A 150 1.45 -6.46 -1.75
N LEU A 151 2.68 -6.97 -1.60
CA LEU A 151 3.02 -8.21 -0.89
C LEU A 151 3.55 -7.86 0.51
N GLY A 152 2.61 -7.64 1.43
CA GLY A 152 2.86 -7.29 2.83
C GLY A 152 2.29 -8.36 3.78
N THR A 153 1.89 -7.96 4.99
CA THR A 153 1.18 -8.82 5.94
C THR A 153 -0.04 -9.48 5.28
N GLY A 154 -0.75 -8.73 4.42
CA GLY A 154 -1.78 -9.21 3.50
C GLY A 154 -1.33 -9.12 2.05
N PHE A 155 -2.26 -9.40 1.15
CA PHE A 155 -2.15 -9.19 -0.29
C PHE A 155 -3.12 -8.06 -0.69
N GLY A 156 -2.59 -6.89 -0.96
CA GLY A 156 -3.34 -5.76 -1.47
C GLY A 156 -3.10 -5.52 -2.97
N GLY A 157 -3.83 -4.59 -3.53
CA GLY A 157 -3.58 -4.12 -4.89
C GLY A 157 -4.56 -3.03 -5.29
N GLY A 158 -4.14 -2.23 -6.28
CA GLY A 158 -4.96 -1.21 -6.90
C GLY A 158 -4.88 -1.32 -8.41
N ILE A 159 -5.97 -1.04 -9.08
CA ILE A 159 -6.13 -1.19 -10.53
C ILE A 159 -6.26 0.18 -11.17
N ILE A 160 -5.47 0.44 -12.19
CA ILE A 160 -5.66 1.58 -13.09
C ILE A 160 -6.37 1.08 -14.34
N LEU A 161 -7.51 1.68 -14.67
CA LEU A 161 -8.24 1.43 -15.90
C LEU A 161 -8.50 2.74 -16.63
N ASN A 162 -8.16 2.80 -17.90
CA ASN A 162 -8.28 4.00 -18.74
C ASN A 162 -7.58 5.24 -18.17
N GLY A 163 -6.47 5.05 -17.41
CA GLY A 163 -5.70 6.12 -16.78
C GLY A 163 -6.26 6.62 -15.43
N GLU A 164 -7.29 5.97 -14.91
CA GLU A 164 -7.92 6.33 -13.64
C GLU A 164 -7.91 5.16 -12.65
N ILE A 165 -7.88 5.48 -11.35
CA ILE A 165 -7.99 4.45 -10.30
C ILE A 165 -9.38 3.81 -10.34
N PHE A 166 -9.42 2.50 -10.41
CA PHE A 166 -10.66 1.74 -10.41
C PHE A 166 -11.08 1.33 -9.00
N CYS A 167 -12.02 2.05 -8.43
CA CYS A 167 -12.55 1.79 -7.08
C CYS A 167 -13.76 0.83 -7.07
N GLY A 168 -14.02 0.10 -8.17
CA GLY A 168 -15.19 -0.78 -8.29
C GLY A 168 -16.49 -0.03 -8.59
N GLY A 169 -17.52 -0.77 -9.01
CA GLY A 169 -18.79 -0.18 -9.44
C GLY A 169 -19.60 0.51 -8.34
N ARG A 170 -19.30 0.21 -7.07
CA ARG A 170 -19.93 0.87 -5.89
C ARG A 170 -18.98 1.77 -5.12
N GLY A 171 -17.74 1.93 -5.60
CA GLY A 171 -16.74 2.80 -4.98
C GLY A 171 -16.11 2.27 -3.68
N PHE A 172 -16.26 0.99 -3.37
CA PHE A 172 -15.72 0.38 -2.14
C PHE A 172 -14.28 -0.12 -2.28
N GLY A 173 -13.66 0.08 -3.44
CA GLY A 173 -12.34 -0.44 -3.77
C GLY A 173 -12.37 -1.86 -4.32
N VAL A 174 -11.20 -2.38 -4.58
CA VAL A 174 -10.96 -3.74 -5.11
C VAL A 174 -10.18 -4.54 -4.08
N GLU A 175 -10.68 -5.71 -3.76
CA GLU A 175 -10.09 -6.61 -2.77
C GLU A 175 -9.47 -7.83 -3.47
N LEU A 176 -8.36 -7.61 -4.20
CA LEU A 176 -7.70 -8.64 -5.01
C LEU A 176 -7.22 -9.83 -4.18
N GLY A 177 -6.73 -9.58 -2.98
CA GLY A 177 -6.26 -10.62 -2.06
C GLY A 177 -7.35 -11.59 -1.63
N HIS A 178 -8.62 -11.21 -1.78
CA HIS A 178 -9.75 -12.04 -1.41
C HIS A 178 -10.40 -12.82 -2.56
N ILE A 179 -9.80 -12.79 -3.75
CA ILE A 179 -10.16 -13.73 -4.84
C ILE A 179 -9.77 -15.13 -4.39
N GLN A 180 -10.70 -16.08 -4.54
CA GLN A 180 -10.52 -17.46 -4.12
C GLN A 180 -9.82 -18.26 -5.21
N MET A 181 -8.64 -18.83 -4.92
CA MET A 181 -7.88 -19.70 -5.82
C MET A 181 -7.99 -21.18 -5.46
N ASP A 182 -8.18 -21.48 -4.18
CA ASP A 182 -8.30 -22.87 -3.69
C ASP A 182 -9.51 -23.01 -2.76
N MET A 183 -10.55 -23.69 -3.21
CA MET A 183 -11.76 -23.93 -2.41
C MET A 183 -11.52 -24.75 -1.14
N HIS A 184 -10.44 -25.54 -1.11
CA HIS A 184 -10.06 -26.40 0.02
C HIS A 184 -8.87 -25.83 0.82
N GLY A 185 -8.37 -24.67 0.42
CA GLY A 185 -7.21 -23.99 1.01
C GLY A 185 -7.43 -23.51 2.45
N GLU A 186 -6.42 -22.84 2.97
CA GLU A 186 -6.42 -22.28 4.34
C GLU A 186 -7.56 -21.28 4.54
N LYS A 187 -8.04 -21.17 5.78
CA LYS A 187 -9.06 -20.18 6.15
C LYS A 187 -8.48 -18.78 6.09
N CYS A 188 -9.12 -17.90 5.33
CA CYS A 188 -8.78 -16.49 5.23
C CYS A 188 -9.48 -15.67 6.33
N THR A 189 -8.90 -14.52 6.68
CA THR A 189 -9.46 -13.55 7.62
C THR A 189 -10.84 -13.03 7.19
N CYS A 190 -11.14 -13.03 5.86
CA CYS A 190 -12.45 -12.66 5.32
C CYS A 190 -13.55 -13.73 5.55
N GLY A 191 -13.22 -14.86 6.20
CA GLY A 191 -14.12 -15.95 6.50
C GLY A 191 -14.20 -17.06 5.44
N ARG A 192 -13.71 -16.82 4.20
CA ARG A 192 -13.62 -17.83 3.13
C ARG A 192 -12.32 -18.65 3.24
N ARG A 193 -12.11 -19.57 2.30
CA ARG A 193 -10.89 -20.39 2.21
C ARG A 193 -10.16 -20.16 0.90
N GLY A 194 -8.81 -20.30 0.93
CA GLY A 194 -7.94 -20.31 -0.25
C GLY A 194 -7.97 -19.02 -1.06
N CYS A 195 -8.11 -17.88 -0.39
CA CYS A 195 -7.93 -16.58 -1.01
C CYS A 195 -6.46 -16.38 -1.45
N ILE A 196 -6.20 -15.56 -2.47
CA ILE A 196 -4.85 -15.19 -2.91
C ILE A 196 -4.00 -14.79 -1.71
N GLU A 197 -4.53 -14.02 -0.78
CA GLU A 197 -3.83 -13.58 0.42
C GLU A 197 -3.26 -14.73 1.24
N THR A 198 -4.00 -15.83 1.40
CA THR A 198 -3.53 -17.00 2.17
C THR A 198 -2.35 -17.71 1.52
N LEU A 199 -2.17 -17.52 0.20
CA LEU A 199 -1.14 -18.15 -0.62
C LEU A 199 0.03 -17.23 -0.94
N CYS A 200 -0.22 -15.92 -1.11
CA CYS A 200 0.72 -14.98 -1.71
C CYS A 200 1.13 -13.80 -0.81
N ALA A 201 0.62 -13.70 0.43
CA ALA A 201 1.05 -12.67 1.37
C ALA A 201 2.39 -13.05 2.07
N ALA A 202 3.11 -12.06 2.61
CA ALA A 202 4.30 -12.28 3.43
C ALA A 202 3.99 -13.12 4.68
N SER A 203 2.77 -13.04 5.21
CA SER A 203 2.31 -13.87 6.32
C SER A 203 2.35 -15.38 6.01
N ARG A 204 2.17 -15.79 4.74
CA ARG A 204 2.35 -17.17 4.30
C ARG A 204 3.82 -17.58 4.42
N LEU A 205 4.75 -16.78 3.91
CA LEU A 205 6.19 -17.05 4.03
C LEU A 205 6.65 -17.09 5.49
N THR A 206 6.08 -16.23 6.34
CA THR A 206 6.34 -16.26 7.79
C THR A 206 5.87 -17.57 8.41
N ARG A 207 4.68 -18.08 8.06
CA ARG A 207 4.20 -19.39 8.54
C ARG A 207 5.11 -20.53 8.09
N ASP A 208 5.57 -20.49 6.84
CA ASP A 208 6.49 -21.49 6.31
C ASP A 208 7.85 -21.41 7.01
N ALA A 209 8.37 -20.20 7.28
CA ALA A 209 9.58 -19.99 8.08
C ALA A 209 9.48 -20.63 9.46
N LEU A 210 8.40 -20.36 10.19
CA LEU A 210 8.18 -20.90 11.53
C LEU A 210 8.06 -22.44 11.53
N ARG A 211 7.36 -23.01 10.53
CA ARG A 211 7.25 -24.46 10.37
C ARG A 211 8.61 -25.12 10.09
N LEU A 212 9.41 -24.51 9.21
CA LEU A 212 10.77 -24.99 8.91
C LEU A 212 11.69 -24.79 10.10
N ALA A 213 11.57 -23.70 10.85
CA ALA A 213 12.32 -23.47 12.08
C ALA A 213 12.13 -24.59 13.09
N GLU A 214 10.90 -24.98 13.33
CA GLU A 214 10.56 -26.08 14.25
C GLU A 214 11.18 -27.41 13.79
N LYS A 215 11.00 -27.76 12.50
CA LYS A 215 11.57 -28.98 11.91
C LYS A 215 13.09 -29.02 12.02
N LYS A 216 13.76 -27.91 11.69
CA LYS A 216 15.22 -27.80 11.73
C LYS A 216 15.78 -27.87 13.15
N LYS A 217 15.13 -27.22 14.13
CA LYS A 217 15.49 -27.33 15.55
C LYS A 217 15.45 -28.78 16.05
N GLN A 218 14.40 -29.52 15.69
CA GLN A 218 14.28 -30.94 16.04
C GLN A 218 15.39 -31.80 15.41
N ALA A 219 15.88 -31.39 14.24
CA ALA A 219 17.04 -32.03 13.58
C ALA A 219 18.41 -31.56 14.07
N GLY A 220 18.46 -30.60 14.99
CA GLY A 220 19.72 -30.01 15.48
C GLY A 220 20.40 -29.03 14.50
N ASP A 221 19.64 -28.57 13.48
CA ASP A 221 20.12 -27.58 12.50
C ASP A 221 19.98 -26.16 13.07
N LYS A 222 21.13 -25.46 13.18
CA LYS A 222 21.23 -24.10 13.72
C LYS A 222 20.40 -23.07 12.93
N LEU A 223 20.12 -23.32 11.65
CA LEU A 223 19.26 -22.45 10.85
C LEU A 223 17.86 -22.33 11.46
N GLY A 224 17.37 -23.37 12.16
CA GLY A 224 16.13 -23.33 12.88
C GLY A 224 16.01 -22.23 13.94
N GLU A 225 17.13 -21.75 14.49
CA GLU A 225 17.15 -20.68 15.50
C GLU A 225 16.95 -19.29 14.87
N THR A 226 17.24 -19.15 13.58
CA THR A 226 17.22 -17.86 12.86
C THR A 226 15.98 -17.64 12.01
N LEU A 227 15.27 -18.71 11.63
CA LEU A 227 14.04 -18.61 10.85
C LEU A 227 12.88 -18.15 11.73
N HIS A 228 12.32 -16.97 11.45
CA HIS A 228 11.22 -16.41 12.23
C HIS A 228 10.21 -15.58 11.41
N ASP A 229 10.56 -15.19 10.17
CA ASP A 229 9.70 -14.38 9.31
C ASP A 229 9.96 -14.62 7.81
N ALA A 230 9.23 -13.93 6.96
CA ALA A 230 9.39 -13.98 5.50
C ALA A 230 10.81 -13.60 5.05
N GLY A 231 11.40 -12.57 5.66
CA GLY A 231 12.72 -12.07 5.30
C GLY A 231 13.81 -13.10 5.56
N THR A 232 13.77 -13.77 6.71
CA THR A 232 14.73 -14.82 7.09
C THR A 232 14.58 -16.07 6.22
N LEU A 233 13.35 -16.44 5.82
CA LEU A 233 13.13 -17.53 4.86
C LEU A 233 13.72 -17.19 3.48
N ILE A 234 13.45 -15.98 2.96
CA ILE A 234 13.98 -15.51 1.67
C ILE A 234 15.51 -15.47 1.70
N ALA A 235 16.10 -14.99 2.79
CA ALA A 235 17.56 -14.96 2.95
C ALA A 235 18.17 -16.36 2.95
N ALA A 236 17.56 -17.33 3.65
CA ALA A 236 18.00 -18.71 3.69
C ALA A 236 17.85 -19.41 2.32
N ALA A 237 16.74 -19.17 1.62
CA ALA A 237 16.54 -19.67 0.26
C ALA A 237 17.60 -19.11 -0.71
N ARG A 238 17.91 -17.81 -0.62
CA ARG A 238 18.96 -17.17 -1.41
C ARG A 238 20.35 -17.73 -1.09
N ALA A 239 20.59 -18.16 0.14
CA ALA A 239 21.83 -18.81 0.56
C ALA A 239 21.91 -20.30 0.13
N GLY A 240 20.87 -20.85 -0.49
CA GLY A 240 20.85 -22.21 -1.03
C GLY A 240 20.33 -23.27 -0.08
N ASP A 241 19.69 -22.92 1.05
CA ASP A 241 19.00 -23.90 1.87
C ASP A 241 17.88 -24.57 1.08
N ILE A 242 17.90 -25.88 1.01
CA ILE A 242 17.03 -26.66 0.12
C ILE A 242 15.56 -26.47 0.48
N GLU A 243 15.20 -26.62 1.75
CA GLU A 243 13.80 -26.55 2.19
C GLU A 243 13.22 -25.13 2.10
N CYS A 244 14.03 -24.11 2.40
CA CYS A 244 13.63 -22.71 2.21
C CYS A 244 13.50 -22.38 0.72
N THR A 245 14.37 -22.92 -0.15
CA THR A 245 14.27 -22.76 -1.61
C THR A 245 13.00 -23.43 -2.15
N GLU A 246 12.65 -24.61 -1.67
CA GLU A 246 11.40 -25.26 -2.05
C GLU A 246 10.16 -24.46 -1.60
N ALA A 247 10.20 -23.91 -0.37
CA ALA A 247 9.11 -23.06 0.13
C ALA A 247 8.97 -21.78 -0.70
N TRP A 248 10.10 -21.15 -1.05
CA TRP A 248 10.15 -19.99 -1.93
C TRP A 248 9.60 -20.28 -3.33
N ASN A 249 9.99 -21.41 -3.93
CA ASN A 249 9.51 -21.81 -5.25
C ASN A 249 7.99 -22.05 -5.24
N ARG A 250 7.45 -22.73 -4.23
CA ARG A 250 5.98 -22.88 -4.10
C ARG A 250 5.27 -21.54 -3.97
N TYR A 251 5.83 -20.62 -3.22
CA TYR A 251 5.30 -19.26 -3.13
C TYR A 251 5.29 -18.55 -4.49
N LEU A 252 6.38 -18.66 -5.27
CA LEU A 252 6.45 -18.09 -6.61
C LEU A 252 5.45 -18.73 -7.59
N ASP A 253 5.22 -20.03 -7.48
CA ASP A 253 4.22 -20.72 -8.30
C ASP A 253 2.80 -20.24 -7.96
N ASP A 254 2.45 -20.13 -6.68
CA ASP A 254 1.17 -19.60 -6.24
C ASP A 254 0.97 -18.14 -6.68
N LEU A 255 2.00 -17.31 -6.51
CA LEU A 255 1.96 -15.90 -6.90
C LEU A 255 1.84 -15.74 -8.42
N SER A 256 2.57 -16.53 -9.22
CA SER A 256 2.48 -16.47 -10.67
C SER A 256 1.07 -16.86 -11.16
N ASN A 257 0.47 -17.89 -10.59
CA ASN A 257 -0.91 -18.31 -10.92
C ASN A 257 -1.94 -17.22 -10.58
N ALA A 258 -1.75 -16.52 -9.44
CA ALA A 258 -2.57 -15.37 -9.08
C ALA A 258 -2.46 -14.24 -10.12
N LEU A 259 -1.21 -13.89 -10.52
CA LEU A 259 -0.98 -12.84 -11.50
C LEU A 259 -1.51 -13.21 -12.88
N VAL A 260 -1.33 -14.44 -13.34
CA VAL A 260 -1.90 -14.93 -14.62
C VAL A 260 -3.42 -14.81 -14.63
N SER A 261 -4.09 -15.14 -13.48
CA SER A 261 -5.53 -14.96 -13.37
C SER A 261 -5.96 -13.49 -13.51
N LEU A 262 -5.20 -12.57 -12.94
CA LEU A 262 -5.44 -11.14 -13.07
C LEU A 262 -5.13 -10.63 -14.48
N ILE A 263 -4.07 -11.12 -15.13
CA ILE A 263 -3.74 -10.82 -16.52
C ILE A 263 -4.88 -11.23 -17.45
N ASN A 264 -5.41 -12.43 -17.29
CA ASN A 264 -6.52 -12.95 -18.12
C ASN A 264 -7.82 -12.14 -17.98
N ILE A 265 -7.99 -11.38 -16.89
CA ILE A 265 -9.18 -10.55 -16.66
C ILE A 265 -8.96 -9.11 -17.15
N LEU A 266 -7.77 -8.55 -16.85
CA LEU A 266 -7.53 -7.11 -16.94
C LEU A 266 -6.65 -6.72 -18.13
N ASP A 267 -5.90 -7.67 -18.70
CA ASP A 267 -4.90 -7.43 -19.77
C ASP A 267 -4.04 -6.16 -19.52
N PRO A 268 -3.35 -6.07 -18.38
CA PRO A 268 -2.64 -4.86 -17.99
C PRO A 268 -1.34 -4.70 -18.79
N GLU A 269 -0.98 -3.46 -19.12
CA GLU A 269 0.30 -3.11 -19.75
C GLU A 269 1.50 -3.42 -18.82
N ILE A 270 1.33 -3.17 -17.52
CA ILE A 270 2.35 -3.41 -16.48
C ILE A 270 1.68 -3.87 -15.20
N ILE A 271 2.31 -4.82 -14.53
CA ILE A 271 2.03 -5.16 -13.13
C ILE A 271 3.23 -4.73 -12.28
N ALA A 272 3.04 -3.78 -11.40
CA ALA A 272 4.03 -3.41 -10.40
C ALA A 272 3.88 -4.28 -9.14
N VAL A 273 5.01 -4.64 -8.52
CA VAL A 273 5.04 -5.43 -7.27
C VAL A 273 5.66 -4.58 -6.18
N GLY A 274 4.88 -4.28 -5.15
CA GLY A 274 5.29 -3.52 -3.97
C GLY A 274 5.20 -4.36 -2.68
N GLY A 275 5.37 -3.69 -1.54
CA GLY A 275 5.31 -4.32 -0.22
C GLY A 275 6.63 -4.97 0.21
N GLY A 276 6.66 -5.53 1.45
CA GLY A 276 7.89 -6.03 2.05
C GLY A 276 8.61 -7.14 1.26
N VAL A 277 7.87 -8.03 0.59
CA VAL A 277 8.45 -9.12 -0.20
C VAL A 277 9.15 -8.59 -1.46
N SER A 278 8.73 -7.44 -2.01
CA SER A 278 9.39 -6.83 -3.18
C SER A 278 10.86 -6.46 -2.91
N GLY A 279 11.25 -6.31 -1.64
CA GLY A 279 12.65 -6.14 -1.24
C GLY A 279 13.59 -7.31 -1.62
N ALA A 280 13.03 -8.46 -2.03
CA ALA A 280 13.81 -9.54 -2.61
C ALA A 280 14.40 -9.19 -4.00
N GLY A 281 13.90 -8.12 -4.66
CA GLY A 281 14.48 -7.64 -5.94
C GLY A 281 14.45 -8.70 -7.03
N ASP A 282 15.56 -8.85 -7.74
CA ASP A 282 15.67 -9.82 -8.84
C ASP A 282 15.43 -11.27 -8.43
N PHE A 283 15.67 -11.63 -7.16
CA PHE A 283 15.35 -12.96 -6.64
C PHE A 283 13.86 -13.27 -6.62
N LEU A 284 13.01 -12.25 -6.65
CA LEU A 284 11.57 -12.35 -6.85
C LEU A 284 11.20 -12.16 -8.33
N ILE A 285 11.61 -11.04 -8.94
CA ILE A 285 11.06 -10.57 -10.20
C ILE A 285 11.48 -11.44 -11.39
N VAL A 286 12.73 -11.89 -11.45
CA VAL A 286 13.21 -12.71 -12.58
C VAL A 286 12.47 -14.06 -12.65
N PRO A 287 12.45 -14.89 -11.60
CA PRO A 287 11.77 -16.18 -11.66
C PRO A 287 10.22 -16.04 -11.71
N LEU A 288 9.67 -14.91 -11.24
CA LEU A 288 8.24 -14.63 -11.35
C LEU A 288 7.85 -14.36 -12.82
N ASN A 289 8.61 -13.50 -13.52
CA ASN A 289 8.38 -13.21 -14.93
C ASN A 289 8.45 -14.48 -15.80
N GLU A 290 9.45 -15.36 -15.55
CA GLU A 290 9.57 -16.63 -16.25
C GLU A 290 8.34 -17.54 -16.08
N ARG A 291 7.76 -17.55 -14.89
CA ARG A 291 6.57 -18.35 -14.59
C ARG A 291 5.31 -17.76 -15.20
N VAL A 292 5.13 -16.45 -15.09
CA VAL A 292 4.00 -15.73 -15.68
C VAL A 292 4.01 -15.91 -17.20
N ALA A 293 5.14 -15.74 -17.87
CA ALA A 293 5.28 -15.92 -19.33
C ALA A 293 4.95 -17.34 -19.83
N LYS A 294 5.00 -18.35 -18.95
CA LYS A 294 4.61 -19.74 -19.29
C LYS A 294 3.12 -19.98 -19.12
N GLY A 295 2.45 -19.16 -18.32
CA GLY A 295 1.05 -19.34 -17.95
C GLY A 295 0.09 -18.37 -18.66
N SER A 296 0.61 -17.32 -19.28
CA SER A 296 -0.16 -16.27 -19.98
C SER A 296 -0.12 -16.44 -21.50
#